data_101994db60b5c58174824fcc804b1066
#
_entry.id   101994db60b5c58174824fcc804b1066
#
_cell.length_a   1.000
_cell.length_b   1.000
_cell.length_c   1.000
_cell.angle_alpha   90.00
_cell.angle_beta   90.00
_cell.angle_gamma   90.00
#
_symmetry.space_group_name_H-M   'P 1'
#
loop_
_entity.id
_entity.type
_entity.pdbx_description
1 polymer ?
#
loop_
_entity_poly.entity_id
_entity_poly.type
_entity_poly.pdbx_seq_one_letter_code
_entity_poly.pdbx_strand_id
1 'polypeptide(L)'
;MRLNNLYRSCSRCIVGDGSTVCFWEDRWTDNILSTDFPRIASFSKSEHVSVQQVMQTQDMEDMFHLPLSVQALEELNDLQTVIQEVTYDENRDDKWQPLCGIDFSARKYYEHIYGTLEAHPIFQQIHKSRCTPRVKFFVWLVLVDRLNTKTMLSRRHICA
;
A
#
# COMPACT_ATOMS: atom_id res chain seq x y z
N MET A 1 3.97 -4.89 10.45
CA MET A 1 3.76 -5.30 9.05
C MET A 1 2.63 -4.54 8.34
N ARG A 2 1.38 -4.42 8.86
CA ARG A 2 0.27 -3.75 8.13
C ARG A 2 0.46 -2.26 7.79
N LEU A 3 1.19 -1.49 8.61
CA LEU A 3 1.40 -0.05 8.37
C LEU A 3 2.38 0.20 7.21
N ASN A 4 3.35 -0.68 7.00
CA ASN A 4 4.31 -0.55 5.90
C ASN A 4 3.62 -0.75 4.54
N ASN A 5 2.72 -1.73 4.44
CA ASN A 5 1.98 -1.99 3.20
C ASN A 5 1.02 -0.83 2.86
N LEU A 6 0.36 -0.25 3.87
CA LEU A 6 -0.49 0.94 3.67
C LEU A 6 0.32 2.15 3.20
N TYR A 7 1.52 2.37 3.76
CA TYR A 7 2.39 3.46 3.33
C TYR A 7 2.85 3.25 1.88
N ARG A 8 3.31 2.05 1.54
CA ARG A 8 3.77 1.69 0.18
C ARG A 8 2.66 1.86 -0.86
N SER A 9 1.43 1.45 -0.55
CA SER A 9 0.27 1.64 -1.46
C SER A 9 -0.10 3.10 -1.71
N CYS A 10 0.25 4.01 -0.79
CA CYS A 10 -0.01 5.44 -0.87
C CYS A 10 1.23 6.27 -1.26
N SER A 11 2.31 5.62 -1.65
CA SER A 11 3.58 6.26 -2.01
C SER A 11 4.02 5.78 -3.39
N ARG A 12 4.79 6.64 -4.07
CA ARG A 12 5.55 6.30 -5.27
C ARG A 12 7.03 6.38 -4.95
N CYS A 13 7.81 5.46 -5.46
CA CYS A 13 9.26 5.55 -5.39
C CYS A 13 9.83 6.09 -6.69
N ILE A 14 10.69 7.10 -6.59
CA ILE A 14 11.60 7.49 -7.66
C ILE A 14 12.85 6.64 -7.45
N VAL A 15 13.05 5.68 -8.34
CA VAL A 15 14.15 4.73 -8.26
C VAL A 15 15.48 5.45 -8.40
N GLY A 16 16.39 5.17 -7.48
CA GLY A 16 17.80 5.46 -7.57
C GLY A 16 18.57 4.18 -7.84
N ASP A 17 19.17 3.59 -6.81
CA ASP A 17 19.85 2.29 -6.87
C ASP A 17 18.89 1.09 -6.79
N GLY A 18 17.63 1.30 -6.45
CA GLY A 18 16.58 0.29 -6.40
C GLY A 18 16.74 -0.74 -5.29
N SER A 19 17.60 -0.50 -4.31
CA SER A 19 17.89 -1.46 -3.22
C SER A 19 16.75 -1.59 -2.22
N THR A 20 16.01 -0.51 -2.01
CA THR A 20 14.91 -0.43 -1.03
C THR A 20 13.53 -0.68 -1.64
N VAL A 21 13.45 -0.84 -2.95
CA VAL A 21 12.20 -0.94 -3.73
C VAL A 21 11.91 -2.37 -4.11
N CYS A 22 10.75 -2.88 -3.70
CA CYS A 22 10.27 -4.19 -4.11
C CYS A 22 9.73 -4.13 -5.54
N PHE A 23 10.27 -4.97 -6.42
CA PHE A 23 9.98 -4.94 -7.85
C PHE A 23 8.49 -5.12 -8.16
N TRP A 24 7.82 -6.08 -7.52
CA TRP A 24 6.45 -6.44 -7.80
C TRP A 24 5.41 -5.64 -7.03
N GLU A 25 5.71 -5.24 -5.80
CA GLU A 25 4.73 -4.71 -4.85
C GLU A 25 4.76 -3.20 -4.71
N ASP A 26 5.89 -2.56 -5.01
CA ASP A 26 6.05 -1.13 -4.84
C ASP A 26 5.67 -0.37 -6.12
N ARG A 27 5.18 0.86 -5.93
CA ARG A 27 4.85 1.75 -7.03
C ARG A 27 6.08 2.58 -7.44
N TRP A 28 6.90 2.03 -8.31
CA TRP A 28 8.08 2.68 -8.89
C TRP A 28 7.93 2.98 -10.38
N THR A 29 6.95 2.39 -11.01
CA THR A 29 6.41 2.74 -12.33
C THR A 29 5.10 3.53 -12.16
N ASP A 30 4.33 3.71 -13.22
CA ASP A 30 3.03 4.37 -13.12
C ASP A 30 2.03 3.60 -12.26
N ASN A 31 2.11 2.26 -12.29
CA ASN A 31 1.29 1.35 -11.50
C ASN A 31 2.16 0.36 -10.71
N ILE A 32 1.50 -0.57 -10.02
CA ILE A 32 2.14 -1.70 -9.34
C ILE A 32 2.26 -2.84 -10.36
N LEU A 33 3.47 -3.31 -10.63
CA LEU A 33 3.73 -4.31 -11.67
C LEU A 33 2.98 -5.62 -11.48
N SER A 34 2.80 -6.10 -10.24
CA SER A 34 1.99 -7.30 -9.99
C SER A 34 0.51 -7.14 -10.35
N THR A 35 0.02 -5.92 -10.44
CA THR A 35 -1.35 -5.61 -10.88
C THR A 35 -1.44 -5.52 -12.39
N ASP A 36 -0.45 -4.92 -13.05
CA ASP A 36 -0.43 -4.76 -14.50
C ASP A 36 -0.05 -6.07 -15.21
N PHE A 37 0.86 -6.86 -14.61
CA PHE A 37 1.40 -8.10 -15.15
C PHE A 37 1.19 -9.31 -14.21
N PRO A 38 -0.07 -9.66 -13.89
CA PRO A 38 -0.37 -10.65 -12.85
C PRO A 38 0.07 -12.07 -13.21
N ARG A 39 0.11 -12.39 -14.50
CA ARG A 39 0.47 -13.73 -14.97
C ARG A 39 1.96 -13.97 -14.81
N ILE A 40 2.80 -13.09 -15.35
CA ILE A 40 4.25 -13.24 -15.22
C ILE A 40 4.68 -13.09 -13.75
N ALA A 41 4.04 -12.23 -12.96
CA ALA A 41 4.29 -12.11 -11.53
C ALA A 41 4.06 -13.44 -10.79
N SER A 42 3.06 -14.24 -11.19
CA SER A 42 2.79 -15.56 -10.59
C SER A 42 3.88 -16.61 -10.89
N PHE A 43 4.70 -16.41 -11.90
CA PHE A 43 5.85 -17.28 -12.22
C PHE A 43 7.14 -16.82 -11.53
N SER A 44 7.13 -15.69 -10.82
CA SER A 44 8.34 -15.18 -10.15
C SER A 44 8.87 -16.15 -9.10
N LYS A 45 10.18 -16.42 -9.13
CA LYS A 45 10.86 -17.25 -8.13
C LYS A 45 10.95 -16.56 -6.77
N SER A 46 10.84 -15.23 -6.72
CA SER A 46 10.88 -14.45 -5.49
C SER A 46 9.86 -13.31 -5.54
N GLU A 47 8.94 -13.29 -4.57
CA GLU A 47 7.95 -12.22 -4.42
C GLU A 47 8.57 -10.88 -3.98
N HIS A 48 9.70 -10.93 -3.26
CA HIS A 48 10.34 -9.76 -2.65
C HIS A 48 11.67 -9.39 -3.30
N VAL A 49 11.83 -9.65 -4.59
CA VAL A 49 13.01 -9.23 -5.35
C VAL A 49 13.07 -7.70 -5.42
N SER A 50 14.26 -7.11 -5.21
CA SER A 50 14.44 -5.67 -5.34
C SER A 50 14.62 -5.26 -6.81
N VAL A 51 14.30 -3.98 -7.11
CA VAL A 51 14.55 -3.41 -8.44
C VAL A 51 16.03 -3.52 -8.79
N GLN A 52 16.92 -3.26 -7.85
CA GLN A 52 18.37 -3.41 -8.02
C GLN A 52 18.75 -4.82 -8.51
N GLN A 53 18.24 -5.86 -7.85
CA GLN A 53 18.52 -7.25 -8.23
C GLN A 53 18.05 -7.56 -9.65
N VAL A 54 16.89 -7.04 -10.05
CA VAL A 54 16.35 -7.21 -11.40
C VAL A 54 17.23 -6.51 -12.44
N MET A 55 17.63 -5.26 -12.17
CA MET A 55 18.46 -4.49 -13.10
C MET A 55 19.87 -5.06 -13.27
N GLN A 56 20.39 -5.76 -12.26
CA GLN A 56 21.71 -6.43 -12.31
C GLN A 56 21.65 -7.84 -12.92
N THR A 57 20.46 -8.39 -13.12
CA THR A 57 20.29 -9.72 -13.72
C THR A 57 20.51 -9.62 -15.23
N GLN A 58 21.42 -10.42 -15.78
CA GLN A 58 21.74 -10.42 -17.22
C GLN A 58 20.61 -11.02 -18.06
N ASP A 59 19.96 -12.06 -17.55
CA ASP A 59 18.86 -12.74 -18.21
C ASP A 59 17.61 -12.71 -17.32
N MET A 60 16.61 -11.98 -17.79
CA MET A 60 15.36 -11.81 -17.04
C MET A 60 14.57 -13.11 -16.90
N GLU A 61 14.74 -14.05 -17.82
CA GLU A 61 14.08 -15.37 -17.76
C GLU A 61 14.51 -16.18 -16.55
N ASP A 62 15.73 -15.99 -16.06
CA ASP A 62 16.25 -16.65 -14.87
C ASP A 62 15.47 -16.35 -13.58
N MET A 63 14.69 -15.28 -13.58
CA MET A 63 13.87 -14.87 -12.44
C MET A 63 12.55 -15.64 -12.34
N PHE A 64 12.19 -16.42 -13.35
CA PHE A 64 10.90 -17.09 -13.44
C PHE A 64 11.00 -18.61 -13.42
N HIS A 65 9.94 -19.25 -12.94
CA HIS A 65 9.76 -20.69 -13.08
C HIS A 65 9.34 -21.02 -14.51
N LEU A 66 10.14 -21.81 -15.19
CA LEU A 66 9.87 -22.27 -16.56
C LEU A 66 9.14 -23.63 -16.55
N PRO A 67 8.33 -23.93 -17.57
CA PRO A 67 8.04 -23.12 -18.76
C PRO A 67 6.98 -22.05 -18.52
N LEU A 68 7.11 -20.92 -19.17
CA LEU A 68 6.10 -19.85 -19.15
C LEU A 68 4.91 -20.22 -20.06
N SER A 69 3.72 -19.78 -19.69
CA SER A 69 2.57 -19.81 -20.60
C SER A 69 2.73 -18.76 -21.71
N VAL A 70 2.05 -18.95 -22.84
CA VAL A 70 2.08 -17.98 -23.96
C VAL A 70 1.71 -16.57 -23.48
N GLN A 71 0.69 -16.47 -22.63
CA GLN A 71 0.22 -15.21 -22.09
C GLN A 71 1.21 -14.58 -21.10
N ALA A 72 1.94 -15.39 -20.31
CA ALA A 72 2.99 -14.87 -19.44
C ALA A 72 4.21 -14.39 -20.24
N LEU A 73 4.48 -15.01 -21.39
CA LEU A 73 5.54 -14.58 -22.29
C LEU A 73 5.22 -13.23 -22.97
N GLU A 74 3.95 -13.01 -23.35
CA GLU A 74 3.49 -11.72 -23.83
C GLU A 74 3.68 -10.63 -22.77
N GLU A 75 3.22 -10.89 -21.53
CA GLU A 75 3.42 -9.97 -20.42
C GLU A 75 4.91 -9.72 -20.12
N LEU A 76 5.79 -10.71 -20.28
CA LEU A 76 7.23 -10.55 -20.10
C LEU A 76 7.83 -9.57 -21.10
N ASN A 77 7.41 -9.64 -22.37
CA ASN A 77 7.87 -8.72 -23.41
C ASN A 77 7.42 -7.28 -23.10
N ASP A 78 6.16 -7.11 -22.69
CA ASP A 78 5.63 -5.79 -22.31
C ASP A 78 6.35 -5.25 -21.06
N LEU A 79 6.61 -6.09 -20.07
CA LEU A 79 7.36 -5.75 -18.87
C LEU A 79 8.79 -5.29 -19.21
N GLN A 80 9.48 -5.98 -20.11
CA GLN A 80 10.82 -5.58 -20.56
C GLN A 80 10.81 -4.16 -21.16
N THR A 81 9.76 -3.83 -21.92
CA THR A 81 9.61 -2.49 -22.50
C THR A 81 9.45 -1.43 -21.42
N VAL A 82 8.61 -1.69 -20.41
CA VAL A 82 8.40 -0.79 -19.26
C VAL A 82 9.70 -0.56 -18.48
N ILE A 83 10.48 -1.61 -18.27
CA ILE A 83 11.76 -1.51 -17.54
C ILE A 83 12.79 -0.69 -18.29
N GLN A 84 12.85 -0.81 -19.62
CA GLN A 84 13.78 -0.04 -20.46
C GLN A 84 13.50 1.48 -20.43
N GLU A 85 12.28 1.90 -20.14
CA GLU A 85 11.90 3.30 -20.04
C GLU A 85 12.28 3.94 -18.71
N VAL A 86 12.62 3.13 -17.70
CA VAL A 86 12.94 3.63 -16.34
C VAL A 86 14.38 4.08 -16.26
N THR A 87 14.59 5.29 -15.78
CA THR A 87 15.92 5.80 -15.44
C THR A 87 16.43 5.15 -14.16
N TYR A 88 17.53 4.42 -14.26
CA TYR A 88 18.20 3.74 -13.16
C TYR A 88 19.60 4.36 -12.96
N ASP A 89 19.93 4.70 -11.71
CA ASP A 89 21.21 5.31 -11.35
C ASP A 89 21.75 4.69 -10.06
N GLU A 90 22.76 3.82 -10.19
CA GLU A 90 23.37 3.07 -9.08
C GLU A 90 23.99 3.95 -7.98
N ASN A 91 24.28 5.22 -8.28
CA ASN A 91 24.93 6.15 -7.35
C ASN A 91 23.92 7.04 -6.60
N ARG A 92 22.63 6.81 -6.78
CA ARG A 92 21.58 7.64 -6.21
C ARG A 92 20.68 6.81 -5.30
N ASP A 93 20.39 7.34 -4.12
CA ASP A 93 19.42 6.73 -3.20
C ASP A 93 17.99 6.79 -3.73
N ASP A 94 17.18 5.78 -3.42
CA ASP A 94 15.76 5.73 -3.71
C ASP A 94 15.00 6.83 -2.96
N LYS A 95 14.06 7.50 -3.63
CA LYS A 95 13.27 8.58 -3.03
C LYS A 95 11.79 8.25 -3.01
N TRP A 96 11.25 8.09 -1.80
CA TRP A 96 9.83 7.84 -1.59
C TRP A 96 9.05 9.16 -1.50
N GLN A 97 8.00 9.26 -2.32
CA GLN A 97 7.09 10.40 -2.36
C GLN A 97 5.65 9.96 -2.08
N PRO A 98 4.92 10.63 -1.17
CA PRO A 98 3.51 10.37 -0.97
C PRO A 98 2.70 10.74 -2.22
N LEU A 99 1.75 9.91 -2.62
CA LEU A 99 0.84 10.21 -3.74
C LEU A 99 -0.06 11.43 -3.47
N CYS A 100 -0.28 11.78 -2.21
CA CYS A 100 -1.12 12.90 -1.79
C CYS A 100 -0.42 14.27 -1.78
N GLY A 101 0.80 14.39 -2.32
CA GLY A 101 1.55 15.64 -2.44
C GLY A 101 3.03 15.53 -2.12
N ILE A 102 3.77 16.64 -2.33
CA ILE A 102 5.23 16.70 -2.20
C ILE A 102 5.69 16.46 -0.75
N ASP A 103 4.88 16.91 0.23
CA ASP A 103 5.19 16.76 1.65
C ASP A 103 4.21 15.82 2.34
N PHE A 104 4.75 14.93 3.17
CA PHE A 104 3.93 14.07 4.02
C PHE A 104 3.16 14.91 5.03
N SER A 105 1.84 14.77 5.01
CA SER A 105 0.95 15.32 6.02
C SER A 105 -0.01 14.24 6.48
N ALA A 106 -0.02 13.99 7.78
CA ALA A 106 -0.94 13.01 8.37
C ALA A 106 -2.40 13.30 7.98
N ARG A 107 -2.78 14.59 7.94
CA ARG A 107 -4.12 15.02 7.50
C ARG A 107 -4.41 14.59 6.07
N LYS A 108 -3.53 14.90 5.11
CA LYS A 108 -3.69 14.52 3.69
C LYS A 108 -3.73 13.01 3.51
N TYR A 109 -2.92 12.29 4.28
CA TYR A 109 -2.88 10.84 4.28
C TYR A 109 -4.21 10.23 4.75
N TYR A 110 -4.78 10.73 5.86
CA TYR A 110 -6.10 10.33 6.31
C TYR A 110 -7.21 10.72 5.33
N GLU A 111 -7.15 11.91 4.74
CA GLU A 111 -8.10 12.34 3.70
C GLU A 111 -8.02 11.43 2.45
N HIS A 112 -6.83 10.99 2.07
CA HIS A 112 -6.65 10.06 0.94
C HIS A 112 -7.25 8.67 1.24
N ILE A 113 -7.02 8.12 2.43
CA ILE A 113 -7.52 6.78 2.79
C ILE A 113 -9.03 6.79 3.09
N TYR A 114 -9.51 7.83 3.76
CA TYR A 114 -10.86 7.85 4.31
C TYR A 114 -11.78 8.92 3.71
N GLY A 115 -11.26 9.79 2.84
CA GLY A 115 -12.00 10.91 2.28
C GLY A 115 -13.18 10.52 1.40
N THR A 116 -13.16 9.33 0.83
CA THR A 116 -14.28 8.76 0.05
C THR A 116 -15.34 8.09 0.93
N LEU A 117 -15.04 7.85 2.22
CA LEU A 117 -15.98 7.22 3.14
C LEU A 117 -16.98 8.26 3.63
N GLU A 118 -18.24 8.07 3.29
CA GLU A 118 -19.32 8.88 3.86
C GLU A 118 -19.48 8.60 5.35
N ALA A 119 -19.24 9.63 6.17
CA ALA A 119 -19.50 9.53 7.60
C ALA A 119 -20.99 9.43 7.84
N HIS A 120 -21.43 8.40 8.57
CA HIS A 120 -22.84 8.24 8.93
C HIS A 120 -23.38 9.53 9.55
N PRO A 121 -24.57 10.01 9.15
CA PRO A 121 -25.11 11.32 9.56
C PRO A 121 -25.12 11.58 11.07
N ILE A 122 -25.29 10.53 11.87
CA ILE A 122 -25.29 10.62 13.34
C ILE A 122 -23.95 11.12 13.89
N PHE A 123 -22.80 10.73 13.28
CA PHE A 123 -21.49 11.22 13.71
C PHE A 123 -21.30 12.70 13.38
N GLN A 124 -21.85 13.15 12.26
CA GLN A 124 -21.85 14.58 11.91
C GLN A 124 -22.69 15.40 12.90
N GLN A 125 -23.85 14.88 13.34
CA GLN A 125 -24.69 15.54 14.34
C GLN A 125 -23.98 15.64 15.70
N ILE A 126 -23.30 14.59 16.15
CA ILE A 126 -22.51 14.61 17.39
C ILE A 126 -21.42 15.68 17.28
N HIS A 127 -20.73 15.75 16.17
CA HIS A 127 -19.62 16.68 15.97
C HIS A 127 -20.11 18.14 15.98
N LYS A 128 -21.26 18.42 15.37
CA LYS A 128 -21.89 19.74 15.33
C LYS A 128 -22.60 20.12 16.64
N SER A 129 -22.85 19.17 17.55
CA SER A 129 -23.52 19.44 18.83
C SER A 129 -22.69 20.39 19.69
N ARG A 130 -23.37 21.19 20.55
CA ARG A 130 -22.72 22.09 21.53
C ARG A 130 -22.19 21.38 22.79
N CYS A 131 -22.18 20.05 22.80
CA CYS A 131 -21.69 19.27 23.93
C CYS A 131 -20.16 19.38 24.10
N THR A 132 -19.71 19.15 25.33
CA THR A 132 -18.26 19.10 25.60
C THR A 132 -17.59 17.93 24.86
N PRO A 133 -16.28 18.03 24.56
CA PRO A 133 -15.56 16.94 23.87
C PRO A 133 -15.67 15.58 24.56
N ARG A 134 -15.72 15.57 25.89
CA ARG A 134 -15.87 14.32 26.69
C ARG A 134 -17.21 13.65 26.43
N VAL A 135 -18.30 14.44 26.37
CA VAL A 135 -19.63 13.92 26.07
C VAL A 135 -19.71 13.42 24.63
N LYS A 136 -19.16 14.15 23.68
CA LYS A 136 -19.09 13.72 22.27
C LYS A 136 -18.36 12.38 22.12
N PHE A 137 -17.23 12.25 22.79
CA PHE A 137 -16.45 11.01 22.79
C PHE A 137 -17.21 9.84 23.44
N PHE A 138 -17.90 10.10 24.56
CA PHE A 138 -18.73 9.09 25.22
C PHE A 138 -19.87 8.62 24.29
N VAL A 139 -20.60 9.54 23.68
CA VAL A 139 -21.69 9.22 22.73
C VAL A 139 -21.15 8.43 21.54
N TRP A 140 -19.99 8.84 21.02
CA TRP A 140 -19.32 8.10 19.96
C TRP A 140 -18.99 6.65 20.38
N LEU A 141 -18.45 6.42 21.59
CA LEU A 141 -18.20 5.08 22.12
C LEU A 141 -19.48 4.24 22.25
N VAL A 142 -20.61 4.87 22.67
CA VAL A 142 -21.93 4.22 22.72
C VAL A 142 -22.33 3.73 21.33
N LEU A 143 -22.26 4.60 20.34
CA LEU A 143 -22.73 4.31 18.97
C LEU A 143 -21.90 3.24 18.26
N VAL A 144 -20.60 3.17 18.55
CA VAL A 144 -19.73 2.12 17.98
C VAL A 144 -19.67 0.85 18.85
N ASP A 145 -20.53 0.75 19.87
CA ASP A 145 -20.59 -0.36 20.85
C ASP A 145 -19.20 -0.66 21.48
N ARG A 146 -18.49 0.40 21.83
CA ARG A 146 -17.13 0.31 22.41
C ARG A 146 -17.07 0.70 23.90
N LEU A 147 -18.23 0.92 24.54
CA LEU A 147 -18.27 1.10 25.98
C LEU A 147 -17.94 -0.22 26.69
N ASN A 148 -17.14 -0.12 27.75
CA ASN A 148 -16.86 -1.25 28.65
C ASN A 148 -18.09 -1.54 29.53
N THR A 149 -19.21 -1.91 28.91
CA THR A 149 -20.39 -2.39 29.61
C THR A 149 -20.15 -3.80 30.13
N LYS A 150 -20.90 -4.20 31.16
CA LYS A 150 -20.82 -5.57 31.72
C LYS A 150 -20.96 -6.65 30.62
N THR A 151 -21.84 -6.42 29.65
CA THR A 151 -22.05 -7.31 28.50
C THR A 151 -20.81 -7.39 27.58
N MET A 152 -20.13 -6.27 27.32
CA MET A 152 -18.90 -6.24 26.51
C MET A 152 -17.73 -6.88 27.24
N LEU A 153 -17.60 -6.67 28.57
CA LEU A 153 -16.57 -7.30 29.37
C LEU A 153 -16.77 -8.83 29.46
N SER A 154 -18.03 -9.30 29.58
CA SER A 154 -18.35 -10.73 29.53
C SER A 154 -18.00 -11.35 28.17
N ARG A 155 -18.35 -10.70 27.05
CA ARG A 155 -17.98 -11.16 25.68
C ARG A 155 -16.47 -11.24 25.48
N ARG A 156 -15.69 -10.41 26.18
CA ARG A 156 -14.21 -10.40 26.13
C ARG A 156 -13.58 -11.33 27.17
N HIS A 157 -14.38 -12.12 27.89
CA HIS A 157 -13.90 -13.00 28.99
C HIS A 157 -13.09 -12.30 30.07
N ILE A 158 -13.36 -11.00 30.30
CA ILE A 158 -12.65 -10.19 31.29
C ILE A 158 -13.38 -10.20 32.65
N CYS A 159 -14.70 -10.41 32.64
CA CYS A 159 -15.54 -10.56 33.83
C CYS A 159 -16.48 -11.76 33.64
N ALA A 160 -16.57 -12.62 34.64
CA ALA A 160 -17.56 -13.68 34.73
C ALA A 160 -18.90 -13.13 35.24
#